data_71cda127091fa38863294d43ff72c7f7
#
_entry.id   71cda127091fa38863294d43ff72c7f7
#
_cell.length_a   1.000
_cell.length_b   1.000
_cell.length_c   1.000
_cell.angle_alpha   90.00
_cell.angle_beta   90.00
_cell.angle_gamma   90.00
#
_symmetry.space_group_name_H-M   'P 1'
#
loop_
_entity.id
_entity.type
_entity.pdbx_description
1 polymer ?
#
loop_
_entity_poly.entity_id
_entity_poly.type
_entity_poly.pdbx_seq_one_letter_code
_entity_poly.pdbx_strand_id
1 'polypeptide(L)'
;MQSVATRRRHRLATRALLTSAFILSILPHGDRYTCPMQPVSIVVTVLNEAQDIGRVVPSLLAQTPPAAEVIVVDGGSTDGTWEWLARTQAKDPCLVAIRDVTCSLKHSPGPVSRGRNVAIAAAHTAMIATADAGCTYRPDWLANLTAPLVAGAAEYALGGSCLDPEDHTLWDLASAPFFSIKLGPTEPTKSCTARSMAFTKDLWERIGGFPEAVLVGEDTLFDFEARRLTAPAFVGNAKALYHPQNTFRSATHQLARYAVSDGMARVRWARLFRNAARCVLEVLALASLRWSVVPLLVVLVLESWFAFHLDWRFLRRFGINAVLARFVFSIAVPWVVAVNQIYGCFTTRKQTNWQNS
;
A
#
# COMPACT_ATOMS: atom_id res chain seq x y z
N MET A 1 -35.24 0.29 -17.49
CA MET A 1 -34.25 0.56 -16.42
C MET A 1 -32.80 0.70 -16.93
N GLN A 2 -32.56 0.78 -18.25
CA GLN A 2 -31.20 0.95 -18.83
C GLN A 2 -30.74 2.41 -19.04
N SER A 3 -31.60 3.42 -18.83
CA SER A 3 -31.28 4.82 -19.21
C SER A 3 -30.52 5.62 -18.13
N VAL A 4 -30.55 5.20 -16.88
CA VAL A 4 -29.94 5.96 -15.75
C VAL A 4 -28.45 5.66 -15.59
N ALA A 5 -28.03 4.43 -15.86
CA ALA A 5 -26.61 4.02 -15.76
C ALA A 5 -25.76 4.69 -16.85
N THR A 6 -26.30 4.82 -18.08
CA THR A 6 -25.60 5.45 -19.20
C THR A 6 -25.39 6.95 -19.01
N ARG A 7 -26.36 7.66 -18.40
CA ARG A 7 -26.25 9.10 -18.12
C ARG A 7 -25.25 9.43 -17.01
N ARG A 8 -25.03 8.50 -16.05
CA ARG A 8 -24.07 8.70 -14.97
C ARG A 8 -22.62 8.47 -15.46
N ARG A 9 -22.41 7.50 -16.36
CA ARG A 9 -21.11 7.27 -17.02
C ARG A 9 -20.66 8.47 -17.86
N HIS A 10 -21.57 9.09 -18.61
CA HIS A 10 -21.25 10.31 -19.38
C HIS A 10 -20.89 11.51 -18.49
N ARG A 11 -21.51 11.68 -17.32
CA ARG A 11 -21.19 12.80 -16.42
C ARG A 11 -19.84 12.66 -15.71
N LEU A 12 -19.41 11.45 -15.41
CA LEU A 12 -18.08 11.20 -14.82
C LEU A 12 -16.97 11.37 -15.87
N ALA A 13 -17.16 10.85 -17.06
CA ALA A 13 -16.23 11.04 -18.18
C ALA A 13 -16.13 12.53 -18.60
N THR A 14 -17.24 13.25 -18.64
CA THR A 14 -17.24 14.68 -19.00
C THR A 14 -16.60 15.56 -17.90
N ARG A 15 -16.74 15.20 -16.62
CA ARG A 15 -16.06 15.91 -15.52
C ARG A 15 -14.55 15.64 -15.49
N ALA A 16 -14.11 14.42 -15.77
CA ALA A 16 -12.69 14.08 -15.92
C ALA A 16 -12.07 14.81 -17.13
N LEU A 17 -12.78 14.88 -18.25
CA LEU A 17 -12.32 15.57 -19.45
C LEU A 17 -12.23 17.10 -19.27
N LEU A 18 -13.15 17.72 -18.53
CA LEU A 18 -13.10 19.17 -18.27
C LEU A 18 -11.98 19.54 -17.29
N THR A 19 -11.68 18.70 -16.29
CA THR A 19 -10.54 18.91 -15.40
C THR A 19 -9.20 18.69 -16.12
N SER A 20 -9.13 17.68 -16.99
CA SER A 20 -7.95 17.42 -17.82
C SER A 20 -7.68 18.54 -18.85
N ALA A 21 -8.72 19.12 -19.45
CA ALA A 21 -8.58 20.22 -20.40
C ALA A 21 -8.06 21.51 -19.74
N PHE A 22 -8.44 21.78 -18.49
CA PHE A 22 -7.96 22.97 -17.77
C PHE A 22 -6.52 22.82 -17.27
N ILE A 23 -6.08 21.59 -16.92
CA ILE A 23 -4.69 21.30 -16.55
C ILE A 23 -3.76 21.35 -17.77
N LEU A 24 -4.24 20.89 -18.93
CA LEU A 24 -3.46 20.89 -20.19
C LEU A 24 -3.14 22.30 -20.73
N SER A 25 -3.94 23.33 -20.39
CA SER A 25 -3.72 24.70 -20.84
C SER A 25 -2.61 25.45 -20.08
N ILE A 26 -2.09 24.91 -18.96
CA ILE A 26 -1.10 25.60 -18.11
C ILE A 26 0.33 25.06 -18.34
N LEU A 27 0.49 23.98 -19.12
CA LEU A 27 1.80 23.38 -19.34
C LEU A 27 2.40 23.86 -20.67
N PRO A 28 3.65 24.40 -20.70
CA PRO A 28 4.30 24.81 -21.94
C PRO A 28 4.48 23.57 -22.85
N HIS A 29 4.05 23.70 -24.11
CA HIS A 29 4.27 22.73 -25.18
C HIS A 29 5.75 22.79 -25.58
N GLY A 30 6.57 22.00 -24.91
CA GLY A 30 7.95 21.71 -25.29
C GLY A 30 8.20 20.22 -25.09
N ASP A 31 9.03 19.62 -25.92
CA ASP A 31 9.37 18.18 -25.93
C ASP A 31 9.63 17.63 -24.52
N ARG A 32 8.57 17.12 -23.86
CA ARG A 32 8.63 16.64 -22.46
C ARG A 32 9.21 15.26 -22.32
N TYR A 33 9.50 14.57 -23.41
CA TYR A 33 9.90 13.16 -23.41
C TYR A 33 11.27 12.97 -24.04
N THR A 34 12.31 13.49 -23.38
CA THR A 34 13.71 13.19 -23.75
C THR A 34 14.29 12.00 -23.02
N CYS A 35 13.55 11.37 -22.08
CA CYS A 35 13.99 10.15 -21.42
C CYS A 35 13.89 8.95 -22.34
N PRO A 36 14.98 8.20 -22.60
CA PRO A 36 14.92 6.92 -23.30
C PRO A 36 14.10 5.92 -22.48
N MET A 37 13.12 5.37 -23.08
CA MET A 37 11.83 5.01 -22.51
C MET A 37 11.70 3.59 -22.01
N GLN A 38 11.19 3.44 -20.78
CA GLN A 38 10.11 2.48 -20.55
C GLN A 38 8.78 3.22 -20.77
N PRO A 39 7.81 2.65 -21.51
CA PRO A 39 6.50 3.29 -21.74
C PRO A 39 5.61 3.11 -20.50
N VAL A 40 6.09 3.55 -19.33
CA VAL A 40 5.49 3.35 -18.00
C VAL A 40 5.49 4.68 -17.25
N SER A 41 4.35 5.06 -16.69
CA SER A 41 4.24 6.15 -15.72
C SER A 41 4.31 5.58 -14.30
N ILE A 42 5.19 6.12 -13.46
CA ILE A 42 5.19 5.83 -12.01
C ILE A 42 4.26 6.83 -11.32
N VAL A 43 3.35 6.35 -10.47
CA VAL A 43 2.41 7.19 -9.73
C VAL A 43 2.60 7.07 -8.23
N VAL A 44 2.64 8.22 -7.54
CA VAL A 44 2.84 8.34 -6.08
C VAL A 44 1.87 9.35 -5.51
N THR A 45 1.36 9.11 -4.30
CA THR A 45 0.59 10.08 -3.52
C THR A 45 1.35 10.47 -2.26
N VAL A 46 1.35 11.74 -1.92
CA VAL A 46 2.08 12.27 -0.77
C VAL A 46 1.20 13.23 0.05
N LEU A 47 1.44 13.24 1.36
CA LEU A 47 0.88 14.23 2.28
C LEU A 47 1.79 14.37 3.50
N ASN A 48 2.49 15.51 3.63
CA ASN A 48 3.44 15.80 4.71
C ASN A 48 4.57 14.77 4.79
N GLU A 49 5.35 14.65 3.71
CA GLU A 49 6.46 13.71 3.54
C GLU A 49 7.81 14.42 3.41
N ALA A 50 7.97 15.63 4.00
CA ALA A 50 9.19 16.43 3.85
C ALA A 50 10.47 15.70 4.29
N GLN A 51 10.36 14.76 5.23
CA GLN A 51 11.50 13.95 5.70
C GLN A 51 11.96 12.90 4.68
N ASP A 52 11.02 12.33 3.92
CA ASP A 52 11.26 11.17 3.07
C ASP A 52 11.25 11.48 1.57
N ILE A 53 10.56 12.55 1.15
CA ILE A 53 10.41 12.89 -0.26
C ILE A 53 11.74 13.03 -1.00
N GLY A 54 12.78 13.55 -0.31
CA GLY A 54 14.13 13.74 -0.84
C GLY A 54 14.90 12.46 -1.10
N ARG A 55 14.48 11.30 -0.60
CA ARG A 55 15.03 9.98 -0.90
C ARG A 55 14.14 9.15 -1.81
N VAL A 56 12.82 9.30 -1.68
CA VAL A 56 11.84 8.54 -2.46
C VAL A 56 11.85 8.95 -3.93
N VAL A 57 11.59 10.23 -4.22
CA VAL A 57 11.51 10.71 -5.61
C VAL A 57 12.80 10.50 -6.40
N PRO A 58 14.00 10.79 -5.86
CA PRO A 58 15.24 10.45 -6.56
C PRO A 58 15.38 8.96 -6.86
N SER A 59 14.95 8.06 -5.97
CA SER A 59 15.00 6.62 -6.23
C SER A 59 14.08 6.17 -7.38
N LEU A 60 12.97 6.89 -7.61
CA LEU A 60 12.06 6.66 -8.73
C LEU A 60 12.57 7.24 -10.04
N LEU A 61 13.23 8.42 -9.99
CA LEU A 61 13.85 9.05 -11.16
C LEU A 61 15.09 8.30 -11.62
N ALA A 62 15.78 7.60 -10.72
CA ALA A 62 17.01 6.84 -10.99
C ALA A 62 16.76 5.41 -11.54
N GLN A 63 15.56 5.10 -12.00
CA GLN A 63 15.28 3.78 -12.59
C GLN A 63 16.05 3.54 -13.87
N THR A 64 16.43 2.27 -14.12
CA THR A 64 17.20 1.88 -15.30
C THR A 64 16.54 0.68 -16.01
N PRO A 65 15.99 0.89 -17.21
CA PRO A 65 15.82 2.18 -17.91
C PRO A 65 14.84 3.11 -17.17
N PRO A 66 14.91 4.43 -17.37
CA PRO A 66 14.05 5.38 -16.68
C PRO A 66 12.58 5.25 -17.07
N ALA A 67 11.68 5.65 -16.18
CA ALA A 67 10.27 5.80 -16.47
C ALA A 67 10.05 6.92 -17.51
N ALA A 68 8.94 6.85 -18.25
CA ALA A 68 8.54 7.94 -19.11
C ALA A 68 8.18 9.20 -18.30
N GLU A 69 7.60 9.01 -17.14
CA GLU A 69 7.25 10.07 -16.20
C GLU A 69 7.06 9.52 -14.78
N VAL A 70 7.32 10.37 -13.79
CA VAL A 70 7.03 10.12 -12.37
C VAL A 70 6.01 11.17 -11.92
N ILE A 71 4.77 10.75 -11.68
CA ILE A 71 3.67 11.64 -11.32
C ILE A 71 3.47 11.57 -9.80
N VAL A 72 3.66 12.70 -9.12
CA VAL A 72 3.48 12.82 -7.68
C VAL A 72 2.30 13.73 -7.38
N VAL A 73 1.26 13.19 -6.73
CA VAL A 73 0.09 13.97 -6.30
C VAL A 73 0.22 14.33 -4.83
N ASP A 74 0.33 15.64 -4.54
CA ASP A 74 0.36 16.20 -3.19
C ASP A 74 -1.04 16.57 -2.72
N GLY A 75 -1.49 15.95 -1.63
CA GLY A 75 -2.80 16.14 -1.01
C GLY A 75 -2.98 17.47 -0.25
N GLY A 76 -2.06 18.43 -0.39
CA GLY A 76 -2.06 19.72 0.28
C GLY A 76 -1.14 19.76 1.50
N SER A 77 0.09 19.28 1.33
CA SER A 77 1.13 19.32 2.36
C SER A 77 1.44 20.74 2.86
N THR A 78 1.83 20.82 4.14
CA THR A 78 2.14 22.07 4.86
C THR A 78 3.52 22.07 5.51
N ASP A 79 4.31 21.02 5.29
CA ASP A 79 5.60 20.77 5.95
C ASP A 79 6.82 21.04 5.04
N GLY A 80 6.61 21.57 3.82
CA GLY A 80 7.67 21.81 2.83
C GLY A 80 7.76 20.76 1.72
N THR A 81 6.95 19.69 1.77
CA THR A 81 6.88 18.65 0.71
C THR A 81 6.58 19.25 -0.65
N TRP A 82 5.54 20.12 -0.75
CA TRP A 82 5.17 20.74 -2.02
C TRP A 82 6.26 21.63 -2.60
N GLU A 83 6.88 22.44 -1.79
CA GLU A 83 7.97 23.33 -2.18
C GLU A 83 9.18 22.56 -2.69
N TRP A 84 9.44 21.38 -2.09
CA TRP A 84 10.49 20.46 -2.57
C TRP A 84 10.13 19.89 -3.95
N LEU A 85 8.90 19.40 -4.13
CA LEU A 85 8.42 18.85 -5.41
C LEU A 85 8.47 19.89 -6.53
N ALA A 86 7.98 21.11 -6.28
CA ALA A 86 7.98 22.19 -7.26
C ALA A 86 9.39 22.57 -7.71
N ARG A 87 10.36 22.65 -6.77
CA ARG A 87 11.76 22.92 -7.08
C ARG A 87 12.41 21.77 -7.88
N THR A 88 12.05 20.53 -7.59
CA THR A 88 12.62 19.36 -8.25
C THR A 88 12.06 19.22 -9.66
N GLN A 89 10.76 19.40 -9.85
CA GLN A 89 10.12 19.40 -11.17
C GLN A 89 10.75 20.45 -12.13
N ALA A 90 11.14 21.62 -11.61
CA ALA A 90 11.79 22.65 -12.42
C ALA A 90 13.18 22.21 -12.96
N LYS A 91 13.79 21.17 -12.37
CA LYS A 91 15.12 20.66 -12.74
C LYS A 91 15.05 19.33 -13.48
N ASP A 92 14.00 18.55 -13.30
CA ASP A 92 13.84 17.22 -13.89
C ASP A 92 12.52 17.14 -14.67
N PRO A 93 12.58 17.06 -16.00
CA PRO A 93 11.40 17.02 -16.85
C PRO A 93 10.58 15.72 -16.73
N CYS A 94 11.19 14.65 -16.16
CA CYS A 94 10.47 13.38 -15.93
C CYS A 94 9.56 13.45 -14.70
N LEU A 95 9.74 14.44 -13.80
CA LEU A 95 8.89 14.62 -12.64
C LEU A 95 7.67 15.51 -12.97
N VAL A 96 6.48 15.01 -12.70
CA VAL A 96 5.21 15.75 -12.80
C VAL A 96 4.61 15.86 -11.41
N ALA A 97 4.66 17.05 -10.80
CA ALA A 97 4.06 17.30 -9.50
C ALA A 97 2.67 17.94 -9.67
N ILE A 98 1.65 17.35 -9.05
CA ILE A 98 0.27 17.82 -9.06
C ILE A 98 -0.12 18.13 -7.61
N ARG A 99 -0.62 19.34 -7.34
CA ARG A 99 -1.20 19.67 -6.04
C ARG A 99 -2.72 19.60 -6.13
N ASP A 100 -3.31 18.65 -5.38
CA ASP A 100 -4.76 18.49 -5.30
C ASP A 100 -5.20 18.30 -3.83
N VAL A 101 -5.61 19.37 -3.19
CA VAL A 101 -6.05 19.39 -1.78
C VAL A 101 -7.28 18.50 -1.53
N THR A 102 -8.00 18.12 -2.59
CA THR A 102 -9.13 17.20 -2.46
C THR A 102 -8.68 15.76 -2.17
N CYS A 103 -7.39 15.46 -2.35
CA CYS A 103 -6.74 14.19 -1.96
C CYS A 103 -6.34 14.18 -0.48
N SER A 104 -7.17 14.72 0.40
CA SER A 104 -6.98 14.76 1.84
C SER A 104 -8.21 14.25 2.60
N LEU A 105 -8.04 13.83 3.86
CA LEU A 105 -9.14 13.34 4.72
C LEU A 105 -10.27 14.35 4.92
N LYS A 106 -9.99 15.64 4.73
CA LYS A 106 -11.00 16.70 4.82
C LYS A 106 -12.02 16.60 3.67
N HIS A 107 -11.61 16.10 2.51
CA HIS A 107 -12.39 16.16 1.27
C HIS A 107 -12.74 14.78 0.70
N SER A 108 -11.96 13.74 1.04
CA SER A 108 -12.18 12.37 0.57
C SER A 108 -12.08 11.37 1.71
N PRO A 109 -12.99 10.37 1.80
CA PRO A 109 -12.85 9.27 2.73
C PRO A 109 -11.65 8.35 2.42
N GLY A 110 -11.23 8.29 1.13
CA GLY A 110 -10.08 7.54 0.65
C GLY A 110 -9.07 8.43 -0.08
N PRO A 111 -8.34 9.31 0.64
CA PRO A 111 -7.45 10.30 0.01
C PRO A 111 -6.33 9.66 -0.82
N VAL A 112 -5.79 8.50 -0.40
CA VAL A 112 -4.76 7.76 -1.12
C VAL A 112 -5.30 7.23 -2.46
N SER A 113 -6.49 6.60 -2.44
CA SER A 113 -7.17 6.16 -3.67
C SER A 113 -7.41 7.31 -4.63
N ARG A 114 -7.93 8.42 -4.10
CA ARG A 114 -8.20 9.62 -4.91
C ARG A 114 -6.92 10.17 -5.53
N GLY A 115 -5.85 10.29 -4.77
CA GLY A 115 -4.56 10.76 -5.29
C GLY A 115 -4.00 9.84 -6.37
N ARG A 116 -4.09 8.51 -6.20
CA ARG A 116 -3.70 7.55 -7.24
C ARG A 116 -4.56 7.69 -8.49
N ASN A 117 -5.88 7.81 -8.34
CA ASN A 117 -6.79 7.99 -9.47
C ASN A 117 -6.48 9.29 -10.24
N VAL A 118 -6.18 10.39 -9.53
CA VAL A 118 -5.76 11.66 -10.15
C VAL A 118 -4.44 11.47 -10.92
N ALA A 119 -3.45 10.81 -10.32
CA ALA A 119 -2.16 10.56 -10.98
C ALA A 119 -2.32 9.67 -12.21
N ILE A 120 -3.10 8.59 -12.13
CA ILE A 120 -3.32 7.65 -13.25
C ILE A 120 -4.11 8.33 -14.38
N ALA A 121 -5.10 9.15 -14.04
CA ALA A 121 -5.84 9.90 -15.05
C ALA A 121 -4.93 10.87 -15.82
N ALA A 122 -3.95 11.48 -15.12
CA ALA A 122 -2.97 12.40 -15.73
C ALA A 122 -1.85 11.67 -16.51
N ALA A 123 -1.68 10.36 -16.31
CA ALA A 123 -0.62 9.59 -16.95
C ALA A 123 -0.82 9.49 -18.48
N HIS A 124 0.29 9.67 -19.22
CA HIS A 124 0.31 9.65 -20.68
C HIS A 124 0.64 8.28 -21.28
N THR A 125 1.07 7.32 -20.45
CA THR A 125 1.43 5.98 -20.90
C THR A 125 0.32 4.96 -20.68
N ALA A 126 0.37 3.86 -21.43
CA ALA A 126 -0.59 2.76 -21.31
C ALA A 126 -0.30 1.83 -20.10
N MET A 127 0.88 1.93 -19.51
CA MET A 127 1.29 1.10 -18.37
C MET A 127 1.57 1.98 -17.16
N ILE A 128 1.06 1.58 -16.01
CA ILE A 128 1.16 2.29 -14.74
C ILE A 128 1.92 1.42 -13.73
N ALA A 129 2.85 2.02 -13.01
CA ALA A 129 3.47 1.43 -11.81
C ALA A 129 3.14 2.30 -10.59
N THR A 130 2.63 1.69 -9.52
CA THR A 130 2.36 2.40 -8.26
C THR A 130 3.53 2.29 -7.31
N ALA A 131 3.81 3.40 -6.62
CA ALA A 131 4.82 3.52 -5.58
C ALA A 131 4.25 4.29 -4.37
N ASP A 132 4.90 4.16 -3.21
CA ASP A 132 4.51 4.82 -1.96
C ASP A 132 5.64 5.71 -1.43
N ALA A 133 5.29 6.81 -0.77
CA ALA A 133 6.21 7.79 -0.20
C ALA A 133 7.09 7.24 0.94
N GLY A 134 6.67 6.18 1.63
CA GLY A 134 7.46 5.50 2.66
C GLY A 134 8.42 4.44 2.14
N CYS A 135 8.69 4.40 0.83
CA CYS A 135 9.53 3.38 0.20
C CYS A 135 10.61 3.98 -0.67
N THR A 136 11.77 3.31 -0.77
CA THR A 136 12.75 3.53 -1.83
C THR A 136 12.78 2.35 -2.79
N TYR A 137 13.40 2.55 -3.96
CA TYR A 137 13.34 1.61 -5.06
C TYR A 137 14.73 1.38 -5.64
N ARG A 138 15.09 0.11 -5.84
CA ARG A 138 16.35 -0.22 -6.52
C ARG A 138 16.29 0.22 -7.99
N PRO A 139 17.43 0.52 -8.61
CA PRO A 139 17.44 0.99 -10.01
C PRO A 139 16.81 0.03 -11.02
N ASP A 140 16.75 -1.26 -10.72
CA ASP A 140 16.20 -2.32 -11.56
C ASP A 140 14.71 -2.64 -11.25
N TRP A 141 14.11 -1.94 -10.27
CA TRP A 141 12.76 -2.25 -9.78
C TRP A 141 11.70 -2.11 -10.87
N LEU A 142 11.68 -0.98 -11.59
CA LEU A 142 10.66 -0.72 -12.61
C LEU A 142 10.75 -1.72 -13.76
N ALA A 143 11.96 -1.96 -14.26
CA ALA A 143 12.19 -2.92 -15.33
C ALA A 143 11.71 -4.33 -14.97
N ASN A 144 12.06 -4.78 -13.76
CA ASN A 144 11.62 -6.08 -13.25
C ASN A 144 10.11 -6.15 -13.11
N LEU A 145 9.49 -5.12 -12.47
CA LEU A 145 8.05 -5.10 -12.19
C LEU A 145 7.21 -5.15 -13.46
N THR A 146 7.63 -4.41 -14.48
CA THR A 146 6.86 -4.23 -15.71
C THR A 146 7.21 -5.21 -16.83
N ALA A 147 8.24 -6.03 -16.66
CA ALA A 147 8.66 -7.00 -17.67
C ALA A 147 7.51 -7.89 -18.21
N PRO A 148 6.59 -8.43 -17.39
CA PRO A 148 5.46 -9.21 -17.90
C PRO A 148 4.48 -8.39 -18.75
N LEU A 149 4.28 -7.11 -18.41
CA LEU A 149 3.40 -6.20 -19.14
C LEU A 149 4.01 -5.80 -20.47
N VAL A 150 5.30 -5.43 -20.47
CA VAL A 150 6.06 -5.05 -21.69
C VAL A 150 6.12 -6.22 -22.68
N ALA A 151 6.24 -7.46 -22.17
CA ALA A 151 6.20 -8.66 -23.00
C ALA A 151 4.79 -9.03 -23.49
N GLY A 152 3.73 -8.30 -23.09
CA GLY A 152 2.34 -8.64 -23.40
C GLY A 152 1.86 -9.96 -22.75
N ALA A 153 2.60 -10.48 -21.76
CA ALA A 153 2.30 -11.74 -21.08
C ALA A 153 1.30 -11.58 -19.92
N ALA A 154 1.13 -10.36 -19.41
CA ALA A 154 0.19 -10.02 -18.34
C ALA A 154 -0.27 -8.56 -18.44
N GLU A 155 -1.47 -8.28 -17.93
CA GLU A 155 -2.01 -6.91 -17.75
C GLU A 155 -1.79 -6.40 -16.32
N TYR A 156 -1.35 -7.27 -15.39
CA TYR A 156 -1.24 -7.00 -13.97
C TYR A 156 -0.03 -7.73 -13.37
N ALA A 157 0.80 -7.02 -12.61
CA ALA A 157 1.99 -7.55 -11.96
C ALA A 157 2.14 -7.06 -10.52
N LEU A 158 2.66 -7.91 -9.64
CA LEU A 158 2.84 -7.67 -8.21
C LEU A 158 4.29 -8.00 -7.80
N GLY A 159 5.02 -6.98 -7.32
CA GLY A 159 6.37 -7.13 -6.79
C GLY A 159 6.41 -7.31 -5.27
N GLY A 160 5.50 -6.67 -4.55
CA GLY A 160 5.45 -6.70 -3.08
C GLY A 160 6.39 -5.70 -2.41
N SER A 161 6.60 -5.88 -1.12
CA SER A 161 7.52 -5.04 -0.34
C SER A 161 8.35 -5.86 0.66
N CYS A 162 9.52 -5.36 1.00
CA CYS A 162 10.33 -5.88 2.10
C CYS A 162 10.83 -4.71 2.96
N LEU A 163 11.26 -5.03 4.19
CA LEU A 163 12.00 -4.03 4.98
C LEU A 163 13.31 -3.69 4.29
N ASP A 164 13.71 -2.42 4.39
CA ASP A 164 15.06 -2.05 4.00
C ASP A 164 16.06 -2.75 4.93
N PRO A 165 17.05 -3.48 4.41
CA PRO A 165 18.03 -4.18 5.23
C PRO A 165 18.93 -3.23 6.06
N GLU A 166 19.08 -1.97 5.63
CA GLU A 166 19.99 -0.99 6.23
C GLU A 166 19.25 0.05 7.09
N ASP A 167 17.93 0.23 6.87
CA ASP A 167 17.13 1.25 7.56
C ASP A 167 15.83 0.65 8.14
N HIS A 168 15.92 0.07 9.33
CA HIS A 168 14.78 -0.49 10.05
C HIS A 168 14.98 -0.46 11.56
N THR A 169 13.88 -0.36 12.29
CA THR A 169 13.87 -0.46 13.76
C THR A 169 13.66 -1.89 14.24
N LEU A 170 13.90 -2.11 15.54
CA LEU A 170 13.57 -3.38 16.20
C LEU A 170 12.08 -3.74 16.05
N TRP A 171 11.20 -2.75 16.12
CA TRP A 171 9.75 -2.94 16.01
C TRP A 171 9.31 -3.17 14.58
N ASP A 172 10.06 -2.69 13.57
CA ASP A 172 9.84 -3.05 12.18
C ASP A 172 10.09 -4.54 11.94
N LEU A 173 11.20 -5.06 12.46
CA LEU A 173 11.50 -6.49 12.42
C LEU A 173 10.45 -7.34 13.12
N ALA A 174 9.97 -6.87 14.27
CA ALA A 174 8.96 -7.57 15.06
C ALA A 174 7.60 -7.61 14.34
N SER A 175 7.18 -6.51 13.75
CA SER A 175 5.83 -6.32 13.18
C SER A 175 5.69 -6.73 11.71
N ALA A 176 6.77 -6.75 10.93
CA ALA A 176 6.75 -7.00 9.49
C ALA A 176 5.89 -8.21 9.05
N PRO A 177 5.95 -9.40 9.68
CA PRO A 177 5.13 -10.53 9.26
C PRO A 177 3.63 -10.31 9.40
N PHE A 178 3.22 -9.47 10.36
CA PHE A 178 1.81 -9.16 10.60
C PHE A 178 1.22 -8.17 9.58
N PHE A 179 2.11 -7.48 8.85
CA PHE A 179 1.78 -6.59 7.73
C PHE A 179 2.06 -7.22 6.36
N SER A 180 2.40 -8.52 6.33
CA SER A 180 2.80 -9.23 5.10
C SER A 180 4.04 -8.63 4.42
N ILE A 181 4.88 -7.92 5.19
CA ILE A 181 6.14 -7.35 4.75
C ILE A 181 7.22 -8.42 4.88
N LYS A 182 8.01 -8.59 3.83
CA LYS A 182 9.14 -9.53 3.83
C LYS A 182 10.36 -8.94 4.55
N LEU A 183 11.19 -9.79 5.10
CA LEU A 183 12.43 -9.38 5.77
C LEU A 183 13.62 -9.26 4.82
N GLY A 184 13.46 -9.71 3.58
CA GLY A 184 14.51 -9.63 2.58
C GLY A 184 13.97 -9.54 1.15
N PRO A 185 14.75 -8.97 0.23
CA PRO A 185 14.30 -8.72 -1.14
C PRO A 185 14.12 -10.01 -1.95
N THR A 186 14.77 -11.09 -1.60
CA THR A 186 14.73 -12.38 -2.33
C THR A 186 13.58 -13.29 -1.90
N GLU A 187 12.86 -12.97 -0.80
CA GLU A 187 11.75 -13.80 -0.36
C GLU A 187 10.58 -13.72 -1.34
N PRO A 188 9.93 -14.87 -1.68
CA PRO A 188 8.79 -14.87 -2.58
C PRO A 188 7.62 -14.07 -2.00
N THR A 189 6.94 -13.29 -2.84
CA THR A 189 5.72 -12.57 -2.48
C THR A 189 4.54 -13.12 -3.25
N LYS A 190 3.38 -13.20 -2.57
CA LYS A 190 2.07 -13.49 -3.17
C LYS A 190 1.02 -12.48 -2.70
N SER A 191 1.46 -11.50 -1.91
CA SER A 191 0.58 -10.45 -1.35
C SER A 191 0.54 -9.24 -2.28
N CYS A 192 -0.65 -8.69 -2.43
CA CYS A 192 -0.86 -7.41 -3.04
C CYS A 192 -0.35 -6.28 -2.15
N THR A 193 0.31 -5.30 -2.75
CA THR A 193 0.57 -4.00 -2.13
C THR A 193 0.80 -2.96 -3.22
N ALA A 194 0.15 -1.83 -3.11
CA ALA A 194 0.36 -0.71 -4.02
C ALA A 194 1.76 -0.07 -3.91
N ARG A 195 2.60 -0.53 -2.98
CA ARG A 195 4.02 -0.15 -2.91
C ARG A 195 4.83 -0.66 -4.10
N SER A 196 4.40 -1.78 -4.71
CA SER A 196 5.05 -2.36 -5.90
C SER A 196 4.02 -3.15 -6.70
N MET A 197 3.26 -2.46 -7.52
CA MET A 197 2.19 -2.99 -8.35
C MET A 197 2.27 -2.31 -9.72
N ALA A 198 2.10 -3.06 -10.81
CA ALA A 198 1.97 -2.50 -12.15
C ALA A 198 0.76 -3.10 -12.88
N PHE A 199 0.13 -2.30 -13.71
CA PHE A 199 -1.03 -2.70 -14.50
C PHE A 199 -1.18 -1.84 -15.75
N THR A 200 -1.99 -2.32 -16.71
CA THR A 200 -2.36 -1.50 -17.86
C THR A 200 -3.41 -0.46 -17.45
N LYS A 201 -3.37 0.72 -18.03
CA LYS A 201 -4.37 1.77 -17.78
C LYS A 201 -5.78 1.30 -18.17
N ASP A 202 -5.90 0.46 -19.20
CA ASP A 202 -7.16 -0.19 -19.60
C ASP A 202 -7.72 -1.08 -18.46
N LEU A 203 -6.89 -1.88 -17.79
CA LEU A 203 -7.35 -2.66 -16.63
C LEU A 203 -7.89 -1.77 -15.51
N TRP A 204 -7.20 -0.66 -15.20
CA TRP A 204 -7.65 0.33 -14.21
C TRP A 204 -9.01 0.94 -14.59
N GLU A 205 -9.21 1.26 -15.88
CA GLU A 205 -10.49 1.78 -16.38
C GLU A 205 -11.61 0.74 -16.28
N ARG A 206 -11.35 -0.52 -16.64
CA ARG A 206 -12.32 -1.63 -16.52
C ARG A 206 -12.73 -1.92 -15.08
N ILE A 207 -11.82 -1.76 -14.12
CA ILE A 207 -12.10 -1.90 -12.69
C ILE A 207 -12.93 -0.70 -12.18
N GLY A 208 -12.79 0.47 -12.79
CA GLY A 208 -13.39 1.73 -12.35
C GLY A 208 -12.52 2.51 -11.36
N GLY A 209 -11.20 2.22 -11.34
CA GLY A 209 -10.21 2.92 -10.53
C GLY A 209 -9.99 2.33 -9.13
N PHE A 210 -9.16 2.99 -8.33
CA PHE A 210 -9.01 2.69 -6.91
C PHE A 210 -10.24 3.16 -6.12
N PRO A 211 -10.73 2.39 -5.12
CA PRO A 211 -11.95 2.71 -4.38
C PRO A 211 -11.75 3.91 -3.45
N GLU A 212 -12.40 5.05 -3.74
CA GLU A 212 -12.27 6.30 -2.96
C GLU A 212 -13.14 6.30 -1.67
N ALA A 213 -13.97 5.29 -1.48
CA ALA A 213 -14.83 5.18 -0.30
C ALA A 213 -14.14 4.59 0.93
N VAL A 214 -12.92 4.05 0.79
CA VAL A 214 -12.19 3.36 1.86
C VAL A 214 -10.92 4.12 2.23
N LEU A 215 -10.63 4.16 3.54
CA LEU A 215 -9.44 4.83 4.06
C LEU A 215 -8.18 3.97 3.93
N VAL A 216 -8.32 2.66 4.08
CA VAL A 216 -7.21 1.69 4.09
C VAL A 216 -7.66 0.41 3.41
N GLY A 217 -6.72 -0.30 2.74
CA GLY A 217 -6.98 -1.56 2.05
C GLY A 217 -7.52 -1.37 0.62
N GLU A 218 -7.37 -0.18 0.08
CA GLU A 218 -7.72 0.17 -1.30
C GLU A 218 -6.98 -0.69 -2.32
N ASP A 219 -5.72 -1.06 -2.03
CA ASP A 219 -4.92 -1.96 -2.83
C ASP A 219 -5.47 -3.39 -2.83
N THR A 220 -5.94 -3.86 -1.67
CA THR A 220 -6.56 -5.18 -1.53
C THR A 220 -7.87 -5.26 -2.32
N LEU A 221 -8.70 -4.21 -2.26
CA LEU A 221 -9.95 -4.16 -3.00
C LEU A 221 -9.71 -4.05 -4.51
N PHE A 222 -8.72 -3.25 -4.93
CA PHE A 222 -8.30 -3.18 -6.32
C PHE A 222 -7.79 -4.55 -6.82
N ASP A 223 -6.98 -5.25 -6.03
CA ASP A 223 -6.47 -6.60 -6.36
C ASP A 223 -7.61 -7.61 -6.50
N PHE A 224 -8.64 -7.57 -5.65
CA PHE A 224 -9.80 -8.44 -5.78
C PHE A 224 -10.52 -8.25 -7.12
N GLU A 225 -10.75 -7.01 -7.54
CA GLU A 225 -11.40 -6.74 -8.82
C GLU A 225 -10.48 -7.05 -10.01
N ALA A 226 -9.17 -6.74 -9.91
CA ALA A 226 -8.20 -7.09 -10.93
C ALA A 226 -8.16 -8.61 -11.18
N ARG A 227 -8.14 -9.42 -10.10
CA ARG A 227 -8.11 -10.90 -10.19
C ARG A 227 -9.39 -11.51 -10.75
N ARG A 228 -10.49 -10.78 -10.78
CA ARG A 228 -11.72 -11.24 -11.47
C ARG A 228 -11.60 -11.10 -12.99
N LEU A 229 -10.74 -10.21 -13.46
CA LEU A 229 -10.54 -9.91 -14.87
C LEU A 229 -9.29 -10.59 -15.44
N THR A 230 -8.21 -10.67 -14.68
CA THR A 230 -6.92 -11.20 -15.12
C THR A 230 -6.10 -11.77 -13.95
N ALA A 231 -5.23 -12.74 -14.25
CA ALA A 231 -4.32 -13.29 -13.24
C ALA A 231 -3.07 -12.39 -13.07
N PRO A 232 -2.63 -12.08 -11.83
CA PRO A 232 -1.41 -11.31 -11.63
C PRO A 232 -0.15 -12.12 -11.94
N ALA A 233 0.83 -11.48 -12.57
CA ALA A 233 2.20 -11.99 -12.61
C ALA A 233 2.91 -11.62 -11.29
N PHE A 234 3.50 -12.60 -10.59
CA PHE A 234 4.28 -12.35 -9.37
C PHE A 234 5.76 -12.17 -9.71
N VAL A 235 6.30 -10.97 -9.41
CA VAL A 235 7.67 -10.57 -9.73
C VAL A 235 8.46 -10.43 -8.43
N GLY A 236 9.10 -11.51 -7.99
CA GLY A 236 9.74 -11.62 -6.68
C GLY A 236 10.94 -10.69 -6.46
N ASN A 237 11.60 -10.24 -7.51
CA ASN A 237 12.75 -9.33 -7.48
C ASN A 237 12.38 -7.83 -7.59
N ALA A 238 11.11 -7.50 -7.83
CA ALA A 238 10.62 -6.12 -7.92
C ALA A 238 9.97 -5.67 -6.61
N LYS A 239 10.74 -5.57 -5.52
CA LYS A 239 10.22 -5.16 -4.21
C LYS A 239 10.53 -3.70 -3.90
N ALA A 240 9.52 -3.01 -3.34
CA ALA A 240 9.71 -1.75 -2.65
C ALA A 240 10.48 -1.99 -1.34
N LEU A 241 11.50 -1.19 -1.07
CA LEU A 241 12.23 -1.14 0.20
C LEU A 241 11.45 -0.22 1.14
N TYR A 242 10.77 -0.78 2.13
CA TYR A 242 9.87 -0.05 3.02
C TYR A 242 10.60 0.40 4.28
N HIS A 243 10.40 1.67 4.67
CA HIS A 243 11.02 2.35 5.81
C HIS A 243 9.97 2.78 6.84
N PRO A 244 9.33 1.88 7.58
CA PRO A 244 8.21 2.22 8.46
C PRO A 244 8.62 3.02 9.71
N GLN A 245 9.87 2.89 10.18
CA GLN A 245 10.41 3.55 11.38
C GLN A 245 9.51 3.40 12.62
N ASN A 246 8.97 2.20 12.83
CA ASN A 246 7.99 1.93 13.87
C ASN A 246 8.60 1.92 15.29
N THR A 247 7.78 2.40 16.23
CA THR A 247 7.81 2.02 17.64
C THR A 247 6.75 0.94 17.89
N PHE A 248 6.73 0.33 19.06
CA PHE A 248 5.64 -0.59 19.46
C PHE A 248 4.26 0.08 19.31
N ARG A 249 4.14 1.33 19.76
CA ARG A 249 2.89 2.11 19.70
C ARG A 249 2.46 2.40 18.27
N SER A 250 3.36 2.86 17.40
CA SER A 250 3.01 3.16 16.00
C SER A 250 2.64 1.91 15.23
N ALA A 251 3.37 0.78 15.43
CA ALA A 251 3.06 -0.50 14.80
C ALA A 251 1.69 -1.05 15.22
N THR A 252 1.38 -1.02 16.53
CA THR A 252 0.05 -1.47 17.03
C THR A 252 -1.07 -0.55 16.54
N HIS A 253 -0.85 0.76 16.49
CA HIS A 253 -1.81 1.72 15.95
C HIS A 253 -2.08 1.50 14.45
N GLN A 254 -1.04 1.25 13.66
CA GLN A 254 -1.18 0.91 12.24
C GLN A 254 -1.97 -0.39 12.05
N LEU A 255 -1.67 -1.42 12.87
CA LEU A 255 -2.39 -2.69 12.84
C LEU A 255 -3.87 -2.52 13.22
N ALA A 256 -4.17 -1.67 14.21
CA ALA A 256 -5.54 -1.33 14.60
C ALA A 256 -6.31 -0.67 13.43
N ARG A 257 -5.70 0.28 12.73
CA ARG A 257 -6.31 0.93 11.55
C ARG A 257 -6.64 -0.08 10.46
N TYR A 258 -5.74 -1.02 10.17
CA TYR A 258 -5.99 -2.09 9.21
C TYR A 258 -7.12 -3.02 9.67
N ALA A 259 -7.15 -3.36 10.96
CA ALA A 259 -8.22 -4.20 11.51
C ALA A 259 -9.60 -3.51 11.46
N VAL A 260 -9.68 -2.22 11.78
CA VAL A 260 -10.92 -1.43 11.62
C VAL A 260 -11.37 -1.45 10.15
N SER A 261 -10.46 -1.24 9.20
CA SER A 261 -10.80 -1.27 7.78
C SER A 261 -11.26 -2.65 7.32
N ASP A 262 -10.62 -3.74 7.75
CA ASP A 262 -11.06 -5.12 7.49
C ASP A 262 -12.48 -5.37 8.02
N GLY A 263 -12.80 -4.83 9.21
CA GLY A 263 -14.14 -4.91 9.80
C GLY A 263 -15.18 -4.12 9.01
N MET A 264 -14.87 -2.90 8.64
CA MET A 264 -15.76 -2.04 7.83
C MET A 264 -16.03 -2.66 6.45
N ALA A 265 -15.01 -3.22 5.80
CA ALA A 265 -15.12 -3.90 4.51
C ALA A 265 -15.72 -5.32 4.63
N ARG A 266 -15.95 -5.82 5.85
CA ARG A 266 -16.43 -7.18 6.13
C ARG A 266 -15.61 -8.27 5.46
N VAL A 267 -14.30 -8.11 5.47
CA VAL A 267 -13.35 -9.08 4.88
C VAL A 267 -12.51 -9.76 5.97
N ARG A 268 -11.77 -10.80 5.58
CA ARG A 268 -10.78 -11.51 6.43
C ARG A 268 -11.37 -12.09 7.74
N TRP A 269 -12.60 -12.60 7.69
CA TRP A 269 -13.27 -13.22 8.85
C TRP A 269 -12.44 -14.33 9.53
N ALA A 270 -11.74 -15.16 8.74
CA ALA A 270 -10.86 -16.19 9.30
C ALA A 270 -9.74 -15.59 10.18
N ARG A 271 -9.24 -14.40 9.85
CA ARG A 271 -8.28 -13.65 10.66
C ARG A 271 -8.93 -13.22 11.99
N LEU A 272 -10.15 -12.68 11.93
CA LEU A 272 -10.89 -12.28 13.12
C LEU A 272 -11.10 -13.45 14.06
N PHE A 273 -11.68 -14.56 13.58
CA PHE A 273 -11.97 -15.74 14.41
C PHE A 273 -10.72 -16.34 15.03
N ARG A 274 -9.63 -16.46 14.29
CA ARG A 274 -8.35 -16.93 14.79
C ARG A 274 -7.82 -16.06 15.93
N ASN A 275 -7.85 -14.73 15.78
CA ASN A 275 -7.35 -13.81 16.81
C ASN A 275 -8.30 -13.77 18.01
N ALA A 276 -9.61 -13.81 17.83
CA ALA A 276 -10.56 -13.89 18.93
C ALA A 276 -10.39 -15.18 19.75
N ALA A 277 -10.17 -16.33 19.10
CA ALA A 277 -9.88 -17.58 19.78
C ALA A 277 -8.60 -17.50 20.62
N ARG A 278 -7.54 -16.86 20.11
CA ARG A 278 -6.30 -16.63 20.86
C ARG A 278 -6.55 -15.75 22.09
N CYS A 279 -7.30 -14.65 21.97
CA CYS A 279 -7.68 -13.83 23.13
C CYS A 279 -8.40 -14.64 24.20
N VAL A 280 -9.35 -15.50 23.80
CA VAL A 280 -10.07 -16.38 24.74
C VAL A 280 -9.10 -17.34 25.43
N LEU A 281 -8.21 -17.98 24.70
CA LEU A 281 -7.20 -18.88 25.28
C LEU A 281 -6.28 -18.18 26.27
N GLU A 282 -5.83 -16.96 25.97
CA GLU A 282 -5.00 -16.14 26.86
C GLU A 282 -5.76 -15.81 28.15
N VAL A 283 -7.03 -15.38 28.06
CA VAL A 283 -7.86 -15.09 29.25
C VAL A 283 -8.06 -16.33 30.09
N LEU A 284 -8.41 -17.48 29.49
CA LEU A 284 -8.60 -18.73 30.19
C LEU A 284 -7.31 -19.21 30.87
N ALA A 285 -6.16 -19.05 30.20
CA ALA A 285 -4.86 -19.40 30.79
C ALA A 285 -4.52 -18.51 31.98
N LEU A 286 -4.78 -17.20 31.90
CA LEU A 286 -4.60 -16.28 33.02
C LEU A 286 -5.56 -16.61 34.19
N ALA A 287 -6.82 -16.89 33.90
CA ALA A 287 -7.80 -17.27 34.91
C ALA A 287 -7.44 -18.59 35.61
N SER A 288 -6.80 -19.53 34.94
CA SER A 288 -6.37 -20.82 35.47
C SER A 288 -5.19 -20.74 36.44
N LEU A 289 -4.48 -19.60 36.50
CA LEU A 289 -3.32 -19.43 37.42
C LEU A 289 -3.65 -19.71 38.90
N ARG A 290 -4.95 -19.58 39.27
CA ARG A 290 -5.42 -19.93 40.62
C ARG A 290 -5.22 -21.42 40.97
N TRP A 291 -5.23 -22.29 39.94
CA TRP A 291 -5.18 -23.73 40.10
C TRP A 291 -3.92 -24.35 39.50
N SER A 292 -3.43 -23.82 38.39
CA SER A 292 -2.28 -24.34 37.66
C SER A 292 -1.63 -23.30 36.76
N VAL A 293 -0.29 -23.32 36.70
CA VAL A 293 0.50 -22.52 35.76
C VAL A 293 0.59 -23.20 34.38
N VAL A 294 0.24 -24.47 34.26
CA VAL A 294 0.42 -25.25 33.04
C VAL A 294 -0.32 -24.65 31.82
N PRO A 295 -1.60 -24.23 31.92
CA PRO A 295 -2.27 -23.63 30.79
C PRO A 295 -1.58 -22.37 30.29
N LEU A 296 -1.03 -21.53 31.19
CA LEU A 296 -0.29 -20.33 30.78
C LEU A 296 0.99 -20.70 30.04
N LEU A 297 1.75 -21.70 30.52
CA LEU A 297 2.95 -22.19 29.83
C LEU A 297 2.61 -22.74 28.44
N VAL A 298 1.50 -23.47 28.31
CA VAL A 298 1.03 -23.94 26.99
C VAL A 298 0.71 -22.79 26.05
N VAL A 299 0.00 -21.76 26.52
CA VAL A 299 -0.31 -20.58 25.68
C VAL A 299 0.97 -19.85 25.30
N LEU A 300 1.92 -19.65 26.20
CA LEU A 300 3.20 -19.02 25.89
C LEU A 300 4.02 -19.82 24.85
N VAL A 301 3.99 -21.16 24.92
CA VAL A 301 4.60 -22.00 23.88
C VAL A 301 3.90 -21.84 22.53
N LEU A 302 2.55 -21.82 22.51
CA LEU A 302 1.79 -21.59 21.28
C LEU A 302 2.07 -20.21 20.69
N GLU A 303 2.12 -19.16 21.52
CA GLU A 303 2.47 -17.81 21.07
C GLU A 303 3.90 -17.74 20.51
N SER A 304 4.85 -18.42 21.16
CA SER A 304 6.21 -18.55 20.65
C SER A 304 6.22 -19.28 19.31
N TRP A 305 5.44 -20.35 19.17
CA TRP A 305 5.33 -21.07 17.92
C TRP A 305 4.72 -20.19 16.82
N PHE A 306 3.65 -19.44 17.09
CA PHE A 306 3.08 -18.47 16.15
C PHE A 306 4.06 -17.35 15.77
N ALA A 307 4.85 -16.88 16.72
CA ALA A 307 5.85 -15.85 16.47
C ALA A 307 7.01 -16.35 15.58
N PHE A 308 7.40 -17.62 15.70
CA PHE A 308 8.68 -18.13 15.20
C PHE A 308 8.59 -19.32 14.24
N HIS A 309 7.45 -20.02 14.14
CA HIS A 309 7.35 -21.21 13.29
C HIS A 309 7.67 -20.92 11.81
N LEU A 310 7.57 -19.64 11.40
CA LEU A 310 7.81 -19.21 10.04
C LEU A 310 9.27 -18.88 9.74
N ASP A 311 10.14 -18.69 10.75
CA ASP A 311 11.49 -18.24 10.47
C ASP A 311 12.51 -18.44 11.61
N TRP A 312 12.95 -19.71 11.80
CA TRP A 312 14.11 -20.02 12.64
C TRP A 312 15.38 -19.23 12.24
N ARG A 313 15.51 -18.85 10.96
CA ARG A 313 16.61 -18.05 10.43
C ARG A 313 16.60 -16.62 10.99
N PHE A 314 15.44 -16.15 11.43
CA PHE A 314 15.26 -14.83 12.04
C PHE A 314 16.12 -14.65 13.29
N LEU A 315 16.14 -15.64 14.18
CA LEU A 315 16.96 -15.65 15.39
C LEU A 315 18.45 -15.48 15.11
N ARG A 316 18.95 -16.21 14.12
CA ARG A 316 20.37 -16.16 13.75
C ARG A 316 20.76 -14.83 13.10
N ARG A 317 19.81 -14.18 12.42
CA ARG A 317 20.07 -12.96 11.65
C ARG A 317 19.96 -11.70 12.49
N PHE A 318 18.98 -11.59 13.39
CA PHE A 318 18.60 -10.35 14.06
C PHE A 318 18.82 -10.33 15.57
N GLY A 319 19.22 -11.45 16.14
CA GLY A 319 19.57 -11.58 17.57
C GLY A 319 18.38 -11.64 18.54
N ILE A 320 18.70 -11.79 19.83
CA ILE A 320 17.71 -12.08 20.87
C ILE A 320 16.71 -10.94 21.10
N ASN A 321 17.14 -9.68 20.99
CA ASN A 321 16.26 -8.52 21.19
C ASN A 321 15.13 -8.48 20.15
N ALA A 322 15.41 -8.80 18.89
CA ALA A 322 14.40 -8.88 17.84
C ALA A 322 13.40 -10.03 18.09
N VAL A 323 13.88 -11.13 18.63
CA VAL A 323 13.05 -12.27 19.06
C VAL A 323 12.10 -11.87 20.17
N LEU A 324 12.61 -11.22 21.23
CA LEU A 324 11.78 -10.76 22.34
C LEU A 324 10.74 -9.70 21.88
N ALA A 325 11.16 -8.75 21.06
CA ALA A 325 10.24 -7.76 20.52
C ALA A 325 9.12 -8.41 19.68
N ARG A 326 9.45 -9.39 18.83
CA ARG A 326 8.47 -10.15 18.04
C ARG A 326 7.52 -10.94 18.93
N PHE A 327 8.03 -11.58 19.97
CA PHE A 327 7.20 -12.31 20.93
C PHE A 327 6.21 -11.38 21.64
N VAL A 328 6.68 -10.24 22.16
CA VAL A 328 5.82 -9.22 22.80
C VAL A 328 4.76 -8.72 21.82
N PHE A 329 5.14 -8.44 20.57
CA PHE A 329 4.21 -7.99 19.55
C PHE A 329 3.17 -9.07 19.20
N SER A 330 3.59 -10.36 19.15
CA SER A 330 2.70 -11.50 18.89
C SER A 330 1.58 -11.62 19.93
N ILE A 331 1.87 -11.41 21.21
CA ILE A 331 0.86 -11.40 22.28
C ILE A 331 -0.12 -10.23 22.12
N ALA A 332 0.34 -9.06 21.68
CA ALA A 332 -0.52 -7.90 21.49
C ALA A 332 -1.44 -8.00 20.25
N VAL A 333 -1.00 -8.69 19.21
CA VAL A 333 -1.70 -8.76 17.91
C VAL A 333 -3.13 -9.29 17.99
N PRO A 334 -3.43 -10.39 18.70
CA PRO A 334 -4.81 -10.91 18.79
C PRO A 334 -5.77 -9.87 19.33
N TRP A 335 -5.40 -9.17 20.38
CA TRP A 335 -6.22 -8.13 21.02
C TRP A 335 -6.42 -6.93 20.10
N VAL A 336 -5.33 -6.42 19.53
CA VAL A 336 -5.40 -5.28 18.61
C VAL A 336 -6.29 -5.62 17.42
N VAL A 337 -6.14 -6.80 16.83
CA VAL A 337 -6.90 -7.19 15.64
C VAL A 337 -8.34 -7.49 15.98
N ALA A 338 -8.63 -8.35 16.98
CA ALA A 338 -9.99 -8.78 17.28
C ALA A 338 -10.86 -7.59 17.71
N VAL A 339 -10.41 -6.79 18.66
CA VAL A 339 -11.18 -5.65 19.17
C VAL A 339 -11.44 -4.62 18.07
N ASN A 340 -10.43 -4.25 17.31
CA ASN A 340 -10.56 -3.20 16.29
C ASN A 340 -11.32 -3.69 15.05
N GLN A 341 -11.22 -4.95 14.66
CA GLN A 341 -11.98 -5.50 13.54
C GLN A 341 -13.46 -5.61 13.91
N ILE A 342 -13.79 -6.05 15.15
CA ILE A 342 -15.18 -6.04 15.67
C ILE A 342 -15.70 -4.61 15.69
N TYR A 343 -14.95 -3.65 16.24
CA TYR A 343 -15.32 -2.25 16.24
C TYR A 343 -15.63 -1.75 14.82
N GLY A 344 -14.79 -2.08 13.85
CA GLY A 344 -15.00 -1.76 12.43
C GLY A 344 -16.33 -2.28 11.86
N CYS A 345 -16.75 -3.49 12.26
CA CYS A 345 -18.02 -4.07 11.80
C CYS A 345 -19.25 -3.26 12.25
N PHE A 346 -19.15 -2.57 13.39
CA PHE A 346 -20.23 -1.74 13.95
C PHE A 346 -20.11 -0.26 13.57
N THR A 347 -18.97 0.15 13.01
CA THR A 347 -18.76 1.53 12.59
C THR A 347 -19.46 1.75 11.25
N THR A 348 -20.70 2.20 11.29
CA THR A 348 -21.50 2.58 10.11
C THR A 348 -21.06 3.96 9.62
N ARG A 349 -19.91 4.08 8.96
CA ARG A 349 -19.79 5.10 7.92
C ARG A 349 -20.59 4.59 6.72
N LYS A 350 -21.46 5.42 6.15
CA LYS A 350 -22.17 5.14 4.89
C LYS A 350 -21.13 4.75 3.83
N GLN A 351 -20.80 3.46 3.78
CA GLN A 351 -20.12 2.90 2.61
C GLN A 351 -21.20 2.88 1.53
N THR A 352 -21.09 3.80 0.60
CA THR A 352 -21.74 3.65 -0.70
C THR A 352 -21.32 2.30 -1.24
N ASN A 353 -22.30 1.44 -1.54
CA ASN A 353 -22.12 0.10 -2.06
C ASN A 353 -21.18 0.10 -3.27
N TRP A 354 -19.87 -0.07 -3.02
CA TRP A 354 -18.90 -0.21 -4.07
C TRP A 354 -19.06 -1.56 -4.81
N GLN A 355 -19.66 -2.57 -4.12
CA GLN A 355 -20.02 -3.85 -4.72
C GLN A 355 -21.24 -3.79 -5.65
N ASN A 356 -21.99 -2.68 -5.71
CA ASN A 356 -23.21 -2.52 -6.50
C ASN A 356 -23.11 -1.38 -7.52
N SER A 357 -21.95 -0.86 -7.80
CA SER A 357 -21.66 0.12 -8.85
C SER A 357 -20.78 -0.51 -9.92
#